data_bc8cf42eda8118b6cabb24822010688b
#
_entry.id   bc8cf42eda8118b6cabb24822010688b
#
_cell.length_a   1.000
_cell.length_b   1.000
_cell.length_c   1.000
_cell.angle_alpha   90.00
_cell.angle_beta   90.00
_cell.angle_gamma   90.00
#
_symmetry.space_group_name_H-M   'P 1'
#
loop_
_entity.id
_entity.type
_entity.pdbx_description
1 polymer ?
#
loop_
_entity_poly.entity_id
_entity_poly.type
_entity_poly.pdbx_seq_one_letter_code
_entity_poly.pdbx_strand_id
1 'polypeptide(L)'
;AGYYIDFVDIYPYGDDEIVKGIGNIGADDKCGVFLILLYLLTGKPINVIFSIEEEVGGLKGITQVLSEIKDNEVFKSIPYCLVLDRKNSGDIICNRNDYGTKDFEDALAEIGKKYNYEPTLGSICDMNKIKEYMNGCNLSVGYYNPHSDKEFFSLKSLYNTWNYINDIIDNLPRDIPSKNDLVPVTPVPPVPQVQSKEKFVVVQDEV
;
A
#
# COMPACT_ATOMS: atom_id res chain seq x y z
N ALA A 1 14.42 -12.55 18.86
CA ALA A 1 13.61 -13.29 19.82
C ALA A 1 12.26 -13.54 19.18
N GLY A 2 11.96 -14.82 18.85
CA GLY A 2 10.67 -15.15 18.25
C GLY A 2 9.55 -14.95 19.26
N TYR A 3 8.53 -14.19 18.87
CA TYR A 3 7.31 -14.06 19.65
C TYR A 3 6.40 -15.24 19.28
N TYR A 4 6.03 -16.04 20.28
CA TYR A 4 5.02 -17.06 20.12
C TYR A 4 3.66 -16.43 20.42
N ILE A 5 2.75 -16.46 19.45
CA ILE A 5 1.35 -16.11 19.68
C ILE A 5 0.66 -17.34 20.23
N ASP A 6 0.45 -17.37 21.54
CA ASP A 6 -0.22 -18.52 22.17
C ASP A 6 -1.73 -18.52 21.92
N PHE A 7 -2.34 -17.33 21.80
CA PHE A 7 -3.77 -17.17 21.54
C PHE A 7 -4.07 -15.86 20.83
N VAL A 8 -4.95 -15.91 19.84
CA VAL A 8 -5.58 -14.76 19.19
C VAL A 8 -7.08 -14.92 19.35
N ASP A 9 -7.73 -13.90 19.87
CA ASP A 9 -9.17 -13.89 20.09
C ASP A 9 -9.84 -12.72 19.38
N ILE A 10 -11.12 -12.89 19.08
CA ILE A 10 -11.97 -11.83 18.53
C ILE A 10 -12.83 -11.28 19.66
N TYR A 11 -12.77 -9.97 19.85
CA TYR A 11 -13.50 -9.25 20.88
C TYR A 11 -14.50 -8.27 20.27
N PRO A 12 -15.74 -8.20 20.73
CA PRO A 12 -16.66 -7.14 20.34
C PRO A 12 -16.17 -5.79 20.84
N TYR A 13 -16.20 -4.76 20.00
CA TYR A 13 -15.80 -3.40 20.33
C TYR A 13 -16.78 -2.40 19.72
N GLY A 14 -17.85 -2.07 20.44
CA GLY A 14 -18.95 -1.27 19.94
C GLY A 14 -19.70 -1.96 18.79
N ASP A 15 -19.66 -1.34 17.61
CA ASP A 15 -20.20 -1.88 16.35
C ASP A 15 -19.14 -2.57 15.46
N ASP A 16 -17.98 -2.87 16.02
CA ASP A 16 -16.81 -3.49 15.39
C ASP A 16 -16.44 -4.79 16.14
N GLU A 17 -15.55 -5.55 15.53
CA GLU A 17 -14.85 -6.67 16.13
C GLU A 17 -13.34 -6.44 15.99
N ILE A 18 -12.63 -6.56 17.09
CA ILE A 18 -11.16 -6.44 17.09
C ILE A 18 -10.51 -7.79 17.29
N VAL A 19 -9.41 -8.01 16.63
CA VAL A 19 -8.55 -9.18 16.81
C VAL A 19 -7.34 -8.77 17.62
N LYS A 20 -7.14 -9.45 18.73
CA LYS A 20 -6.05 -9.19 19.70
C LYS A 20 -5.52 -10.50 20.24
N GLY A 21 -4.23 -10.53 20.54
CA GLY A 21 -3.56 -11.67 21.17
C GLY A 21 -2.85 -11.29 22.46
N ILE A 22 -2.08 -12.23 22.98
CA ILE A 22 -1.12 -11.99 24.05
C ILE A 22 0.20 -11.58 23.40
N GLY A 23 0.66 -10.36 23.70
CA GLY A 23 1.86 -9.78 23.08
C GLY A 23 1.59 -9.15 21.71
N ASN A 24 2.65 -8.85 20.98
CA ASN A 24 2.58 -8.33 19.62
C ASN A 24 2.10 -9.43 18.66
N ILE A 25 1.00 -9.19 17.95
CA ILE A 25 0.41 -10.17 17.00
C ILE A 25 0.95 -10.00 15.58
N GLY A 26 1.80 -8.98 15.33
CA GLY A 26 2.33 -8.66 14.00
C GLY A 26 1.23 -8.24 13.03
N ALA A 27 0.21 -7.52 13.50
CA ALA A 27 -0.81 -6.93 12.64
C ALA A 27 -0.22 -5.88 11.71
N ASP A 28 0.83 -5.25 12.15
CA ASP A 28 1.83 -4.51 11.40
C ASP A 28 2.89 -5.51 10.85
N ASP A 29 2.97 -5.88 9.53
CA ASP A 29 1.98 -5.47 8.53
C ASP A 29 1.20 -6.67 7.93
N LYS A 30 0.91 -7.71 8.72
CA LYS A 30 0.10 -8.85 8.25
C LYS A 30 -1.29 -8.44 7.75
N CYS A 31 -1.81 -7.28 8.20
CA CYS A 31 -3.07 -6.76 7.67
C CYS A 31 -2.98 -6.44 6.18
N GLY A 32 -1.93 -5.76 5.76
CA GLY A 32 -1.69 -5.47 4.36
C GLY A 32 -1.40 -6.74 3.55
N VAL A 33 -0.55 -7.64 4.07
CA VAL A 33 -0.30 -8.96 3.44
C VAL A 33 -1.62 -9.70 3.21
N PHE A 34 -2.49 -9.76 4.21
CA PHE A 34 -3.78 -10.42 4.11
C PHE A 34 -4.67 -9.81 3.03
N LEU A 35 -4.77 -8.49 2.96
CA LEU A 35 -5.56 -7.80 1.92
C LEU A 35 -5.06 -8.13 0.51
N ILE A 36 -3.75 -8.20 0.31
CA ILE A 36 -3.18 -8.60 -0.99
C ILE A 36 -3.48 -10.05 -1.31
N LEU A 37 -3.31 -10.96 -0.37
CA LEU A 37 -3.63 -12.36 -0.58
C LEU A 37 -5.10 -12.56 -0.96
N LEU A 38 -6.02 -11.83 -0.30
CA LEU A 38 -7.43 -11.82 -0.69
C LEU A 38 -7.61 -11.30 -2.12
N TYR A 39 -6.87 -10.24 -2.50
CA TYR A 39 -6.97 -9.70 -3.84
C TYR A 39 -6.47 -10.67 -4.91
N LEU A 40 -5.37 -11.36 -4.66
CA LEU A 40 -4.87 -12.42 -5.54
C LEU A 40 -5.90 -13.55 -5.74
N LEU A 41 -6.66 -13.88 -4.71
CA LEU A 41 -7.74 -14.87 -4.80
C LEU A 41 -8.91 -14.44 -5.70
N THR A 42 -9.07 -13.14 -5.96
CA THR A 42 -10.11 -12.67 -6.91
C THR A 42 -9.79 -13.00 -8.36
N GLY A 43 -8.53 -13.34 -8.68
CA GLY A 43 -8.05 -13.54 -10.04
C GLY A 43 -7.94 -12.27 -10.89
N LYS A 44 -8.13 -11.08 -10.30
CA LYS A 44 -7.91 -9.82 -11.00
C LYS A 44 -6.39 -9.63 -11.21
N PRO A 45 -5.97 -9.11 -12.39
CA PRO A 45 -4.56 -8.94 -12.69
C PRO A 45 -3.97 -7.81 -11.86
N ILE A 46 -3.03 -8.15 -10.98
CA ILE A 46 -2.19 -7.22 -10.22
C ILE A 46 -0.75 -7.71 -10.24
N ASN A 47 0.18 -6.80 -10.06
CA ASN A 47 1.56 -7.12 -9.71
C ASN A 47 1.75 -6.87 -8.22
N VAL A 48 2.49 -7.74 -7.56
CA VAL A 48 2.68 -7.70 -6.10
C VAL A 48 4.17 -7.74 -5.79
N ILE A 49 4.57 -6.93 -4.83
CA ILE A 49 5.89 -6.99 -4.21
C ILE A 49 5.67 -7.21 -2.72
N PHE A 50 6.31 -8.23 -2.17
CA PHE A 50 6.49 -8.38 -0.73
C PHE A 50 7.94 -8.00 -0.42
N SER A 51 8.15 -6.87 0.25
CA SER A 51 9.47 -6.44 0.70
C SER A 51 9.73 -6.94 2.12
N ILE A 52 10.98 -7.04 2.47
CA ILE A 52 11.47 -7.45 3.80
C ILE A 52 12.38 -6.37 4.37
N GLU A 53 12.66 -6.43 5.68
CA GLU A 53 13.59 -5.52 6.38
C GLU A 53 13.16 -4.02 6.36
N GLU A 54 11.86 -3.72 6.34
CA GLU A 54 11.39 -2.34 6.49
C GLU A 54 11.72 -1.80 7.87
N GLU A 55 11.36 -2.50 8.90
CA GLU A 55 11.46 -2.14 10.32
C GLU A 55 12.89 -2.04 10.85
N VAL A 56 13.84 -2.70 10.22
CA VAL A 56 15.26 -2.62 10.61
C VAL A 56 16.00 -1.41 10.04
N GLY A 57 15.27 -0.55 9.31
CA GLY A 57 15.73 0.71 8.75
C GLY A 57 16.46 0.60 7.42
N GLY A 58 16.41 1.70 6.67
CA GLY A 58 17.12 1.84 5.39
C GLY A 58 16.41 1.30 4.17
N LEU A 59 15.21 0.71 4.30
CA LEU A 59 14.39 0.21 3.19
C LEU A 59 15.17 -0.69 2.23
N LYS A 60 15.96 -1.62 2.78
CA LYS A 60 16.88 -2.45 2.00
C LYS A 60 16.15 -3.41 1.08
N GLY A 61 15.09 -4.07 1.58
CA GLY A 61 14.32 -5.04 0.80
C GLY A 61 13.75 -4.42 -0.46
N ILE A 62 12.99 -3.34 -0.34
CA ILE A 62 12.43 -2.64 -1.52
C ILE A 62 13.52 -2.06 -2.41
N THR A 63 14.64 -1.55 -1.84
CA THR A 63 15.76 -1.04 -2.64
C THR A 63 16.38 -2.14 -3.50
N GLN A 64 16.54 -3.34 -2.96
CA GLN A 64 17.04 -4.49 -3.71
C GLN A 64 16.06 -4.88 -4.82
N VAL A 65 14.79 -5.06 -4.50
CA VAL A 65 13.76 -5.41 -5.50
C VAL A 65 13.75 -4.40 -6.65
N LEU A 66 13.71 -3.10 -6.34
CA LEU A 66 13.73 -2.05 -7.36
C LEU A 66 14.98 -2.08 -8.24
N SER A 67 16.15 -2.42 -7.67
CA SER A 67 17.38 -2.56 -8.45
C SER A 67 17.31 -3.64 -9.52
N GLU A 68 16.50 -4.67 -9.28
CA GLU A 68 16.32 -5.81 -10.19
C GLU A 68 15.21 -5.57 -11.23
N ILE A 69 14.13 -4.85 -10.85
CA ILE A 69 12.94 -4.71 -11.71
C ILE A 69 12.81 -3.36 -12.40
N LYS A 70 13.56 -2.32 -12.03
CA LYS A 70 13.41 -0.95 -12.56
C LYS A 70 13.49 -0.84 -14.09
N ASP A 71 14.24 -1.75 -14.72
CA ASP A 71 14.40 -1.79 -16.18
C ASP A 71 13.40 -2.73 -16.88
N ASN A 72 12.55 -3.43 -16.12
CA ASN A 72 11.52 -4.31 -16.65
C ASN A 72 10.39 -3.50 -17.29
N GLU A 73 9.97 -3.87 -18.48
CA GLU A 73 8.93 -3.15 -19.24
C GLU A 73 7.55 -3.25 -18.57
N VAL A 74 7.25 -4.34 -17.88
CA VAL A 74 6.01 -4.47 -17.09
C VAL A 74 6.04 -3.45 -15.95
N PHE A 75 7.14 -3.37 -15.19
CA PHE A 75 7.28 -2.41 -14.10
C PHE A 75 7.13 -0.96 -14.60
N LYS A 76 7.78 -0.61 -15.70
CA LYS A 76 7.67 0.74 -16.31
C LYS A 76 6.26 1.08 -16.78
N SER A 77 5.44 0.08 -17.11
CA SER A 77 4.07 0.28 -17.59
C SER A 77 3.04 0.45 -16.46
N ILE A 78 3.46 0.30 -15.20
CA ILE A 78 2.57 0.40 -14.04
C ILE A 78 2.18 1.86 -13.80
N PRO A 79 0.90 2.18 -13.76
CA PRO A 79 0.46 3.56 -13.61
C PRO A 79 0.61 4.11 -12.19
N TYR A 80 0.53 3.25 -11.16
CA TYR A 80 0.65 3.64 -9.75
C TYR A 80 0.90 2.44 -8.84
N CYS A 81 1.34 2.73 -7.62
CA CYS A 81 1.57 1.75 -6.56
C CYS A 81 0.74 2.08 -5.31
N LEU A 82 0.18 1.06 -4.68
CA LEU A 82 -0.45 1.15 -3.35
C LEU A 82 0.42 0.37 -2.36
N VAL A 83 0.95 1.05 -1.35
CA VAL A 83 1.55 0.42 -0.17
C VAL A 83 0.46 0.26 0.87
N LEU A 84 0.37 -0.91 1.49
CA LEU A 84 -0.66 -1.26 2.46
C LEU A 84 0.00 -1.51 3.82
N ASP A 85 0.52 -0.46 4.43
CA ASP A 85 1.36 -0.53 5.63
C ASP A 85 1.19 0.71 6.51
N ARG A 86 -0.01 1.28 6.56
CA ARG A 86 -0.27 2.39 7.45
C ARG A 86 -1.20 1.98 8.57
N LYS A 87 -0.80 2.24 9.82
CA LYS A 87 -1.64 2.05 11.00
C LYS A 87 -2.94 2.85 10.95
N ASN A 88 -3.85 2.55 11.86
CA ASN A 88 -5.16 3.17 12.02
C ASN A 88 -6.08 2.90 10.83
N SER A 89 -7.03 3.79 10.58
CA SER A 89 -7.95 3.74 9.45
C SER A 89 -8.12 5.14 8.85
N GLY A 90 -8.37 5.19 7.53
CA GLY A 90 -8.75 6.42 6.86
C GLY A 90 -7.61 7.33 6.40
N ASP A 91 -6.35 6.96 6.57
CA ASP A 91 -5.22 7.78 6.10
C ASP A 91 -4.84 7.45 4.65
N ILE A 92 -4.65 8.49 3.83
CA ILE A 92 -3.97 8.46 2.53
C ILE A 92 -2.67 9.22 2.65
N ILE A 93 -1.54 8.52 2.66
CA ILE A 93 -0.21 9.15 2.69
C ILE A 93 0.29 9.24 1.25
N CYS A 94 0.23 10.43 0.64
CA CYS A 94 0.52 10.62 -0.77
C CYS A 94 1.29 11.91 -1.04
N ASN A 95 0.68 12.94 -1.59
CA ASN A 95 1.34 14.15 -2.06
C ASN A 95 2.09 14.90 -0.95
N ARG A 96 1.56 14.95 0.25
CA ARG A 96 2.22 15.59 1.41
C ARG A 96 3.56 14.94 1.78
N ASN A 97 3.74 13.67 1.45
CA ASN A 97 4.99 12.92 1.61
C ASN A 97 5.80 12.84 0.31
N ASP A 98 5.36 13.57 -0.74
CA ASP A 98 6.00 13.53 -2.04
C ASP A 98 5.95 12.14 -2.72
N TYR A 99 4.91 11.33 -2.47
CA TYR A 99 4.75 9.98 -3.06
C TYR A 99 3.98 9.99 -4.38
N GLY A 100 3.16 10.99 -4.62
CA GLY A 100 2.40 11.17 -5.85
C GLY A 100 2.11 12.63 -6.15
N THR A 101 1.57 12.90 -7.33
CA THR A 101 1.11 14.24 -7.70
C THR A 101 -0.13 14.64 -6.92
N LYS A 102 -0.44 15.94 -6.92
CA LYS A 102 -1.66 16.46 -6.28
C LYS A 102 -2.91 15.90 -6.93
N ASP A 103 -2.93 15.79 -8.25
CA ASP A 103 -4.07 15.25 -9.00
C ASP A 103 -4.32 13.77 -8.66
N PHE A 104 -3.25 13.00 -8.46
CA PHE A 104 -3.34 11.62 -8.00
C PHE A 104 -3.92 11.53 -6.59
N GLU A 105 -3.45 12.37 -5.65
CA GLU A 105 -3.98 12.44 -4.29
C GLU A 105 -5.46 12.83 -4.28
N ASP A 106 -5.85 13.83 -5.10
CA ASP A 106 -7.23 14.29 -5.16
C ASP A 106 -8.17 13.22 -5.71
N ALA A 107 -7.73 12.47 -6.72
CA ALA A 107 -8.49 11.35 -7.27
C ALA A 107 -8.68 10.22 -6.23
N LEU A 108 -7.62 9.89 -5.48
CA LEU A 108 -7.71 8.93 -4.37
C LEU A 108 -8.68 9.44 -3.29
N ALA A 109 -8.57 10.69 -2.89
CA ALA A 109 -9.42 11.29 -1.87
C ALA A 109 -10.89 11.33 -2.28
N GLU A 110 -11.19 11.60 -3.56
CA GLU A 110 -12.57 11.61 -4.07
C GLU A 110 -13.22 10.22 -3.93
N ILE A 111 -12.52 9.15 -4.32
CA ILE A 111 -12.97 7.76 -4.11
C ILE A 111 -13.04 7.47 -2.60
N GLY A 112 -12.06 7.97 -1.84
CA GLY A 112 -11.90 7.75 -0.41
C GLY A 112 -13.03 8.31 0.46
N LYS A 113 -13.75 9.34 0.02
CA LYS A 113 -14.86 9.96 0.77
C LYS A 113 -15.90 8.93 1.23
N LYS A 114 -16.22 7.96 0.41
CA LYS A 114 -17.17 6.88 0.71
C LYS A 114 -16.70 5.98 1.84
N TYR A 115 -15.40 5.93 2.07
CA TYR A 115 -14.72 5.05 3.01
C TYR A 115 -14.11 5.82 4.19
N ASN A 116 -14.35 7.13 4.29
CA ASN A 116 -13.74 8.04 5.27
C ASN A 116 -12.21 8.06 5.20
N TYR A 117 -11.65 7.99 3.98
CA TYR A 117 -10.22 8.16 3.74
C TYR A 117 -9.91 9.60 3.34
N GLU A 118 -8.87 10.18 3.93
CA GLU A 118 -8.43 11.55 3.67
C GLU A 118 -6.91 11.68 3.60
N PRO A 119 -6.39 12.65 2.82
CA PRO A 119 -4.96 12.92 2.74
C PRO A 119 -4.37 13.36 4.08
N THR A 120 -3.33 12.65 4.50
CA THR A 120 -2.65 12.87 5.79
C THR A 120 -1.13 12.81 5.58
N LEU A 121 -0.38 13.36 6.54
CA LEU A 121 1.08 13.23 6.58
C LEU A 121 1.45 11.92 7.28
N GLY A 122 2.39 11.17 6.70
CA GLY A 122 2.85 9.90 7.24
C GLY A 122 4.35 9.85 7.57
N SER A 123 4.77 8.69 8.06
CA SER A 123 6.18 8.33 8.29
C SER A 123 6.84 7.78 7.03
N ILE A 124 8.09 7.37 7.16
CA ILE A 124 8.85 6.67 6.13
C ILE A 124 8.20 5.29 5.90
N CYS A 125 8.17 4.86 4.64
CA CYS A 125 7.74 3.53 4.20
C CYS A 125 8.34 3.26 2.81
N ASP A 126 8.05 2.11 2.21
CA ASP A 126 8.58 1.72 0.89
C ASP A 126 8.29 2.73 -0.23
N MET A 127 7.22 3.53 -0.11
CA MET A 127 6.97 4.62 -1.04
C MET A 127 8.12 5.62 -1.14
N ASN A 128 8.98 5.75 -0.12
CA ASN A 128 10.17 6.60 -0.19
C ASN A 128 11.14 6.20 -1.29
N LYS A 129 11.11 4.95 -1.74
CA LYS A 129 11.91 4.44 -2.86
C LYS A 129 11.11 4.33 -4.14
N ILE A 130 9.86 3.88 -4.06
CA ILE A 130 9.00 3.64 -5.23
C ILE A 130 8.64 4.96 -5.93
N LYS A 131 8.51 6.06 -5.20
CA LYS A 131 8.13 7.38 -5.73
C LYS A 131 9.04 7.92 -6.84
N GLU A 132 10.26 7.38 -6.96
CA GLU A 132 11.20 7.73 -8.03
C GLU A 132 10.76 7.19 -9.41
N TYR A 133 9.80 6.25 -9.43
CA TYR A 133 9.40 5.52 -10.62
C TYR A 133 7.95 5.81 -11.03
N MET A 134 7.05 5.98 -10.07
CA MET A 134 5.62 6.14 -10.34
C MET A 134 4.89 6.88 -9.21
N ASN A 135 3.65 7.32 -9.46
CA ASN A 135 2.76 7.76 -8.41
C ASN A 135 2.46 6.62 -7.44
N GLY A 136 2.24 6.94 -6.17
CA GLY A 136 1.77 5.97 -5.22
C GLY A 136 1.30 6.59 -3.92
N CYS A 137 0.78 5.75 -3.03
CA CYS A 137 0.38 6.15 -1.69
C CYS A 137 0.60 5.00 -0.70
N ASN A 138 0.65 5.33 0.59
CA ASN A 138 0.52 4.36 1.67
C ASN A 138 -0.86 4.54 2.33
N LEU A 139 -1.61 3.45 2.50
CA LEU A 139 -2.97 3.42 3.00
C LEU A 139 -3.06 2.75 4.36
N SER A 140 -3.88 3.30 5.26
CA SER A 140 -4.23 2.64 6.52
C SER A 140 -4.91 1.31 6.26
N VAL A 141 -4.49 0.26 6.99
CA VAL A 141 -5.00 -1.10 6.82
C VAL A 141 -5.71 -1.67 8.04
N GLY A 142 -5.92 -0.85 9.08
CA GLY A 142 -6.78 -1.21 10.20
C GLY A 142 -6.08 -1.87 11.37
N TYR A 143 -4.75 -1.86 11.47
CA TYR A 143 -4.04 -2.21 12.69
C TYR A 143 -3.79 -0.99 13.58
N TYR A 144 -3.63 -1.21 14.87
CA TYR A 144 -3.49 -0.18 15.90
C TYR A 144 -2.43 -0.58 16.91
N ASN A 145 -1.74 0.43 17.47
CA ASN A 145 -0.69 0.27 18.47
C ASN A 145 0.44 -0.67 18.05
N PRO A 146 1.00 -0.50 16.83
CA PRO A 146 2.10 -1.35 16.37
C PRO A 146 3.28 -1.35 17.34
N HIS A 147 4.15 -2.35 17.23
CA HIS A 147 5.36 -2.52 18.04
C HIS A 147 5.09 -2.58 19.55
N SER A 148 3.91 -3.03 19.97
CA SER A 148 3.56 -3.11 21.39
C SER A 148 2.75 -4.36 21.72
N ASP A 149 2.72 -4.70 23.02
CA ASP A 149 1.85 -5.73 23.59
C ASP A 149 0.35 -5.38 23.57
N LYS A 150 0.02 -4.19 23.11
CA LYS A 150 -1.35 -3.69 22.96
C LYS A 150 -1.82 -3.64 21.50
N GLU A 151 -1.05 -4.23 20.62
CA GLU A 151 -1.40 -4.29 19.20
C GLU A 151 -2.70 -5.06 18.98
N PHE A 152 -3.51 -4.56 18.09
CA PHE A 152 -4.74 -5.20 17.62
C PHE A 152 -5.07 -4.72 16.21
N PHE A 153 -5.98 -5.41 15.53
CA PHE A 153 -6.59 -4.87 14.32
C PHE A 153 -8.12 -4.95 14.37
N SER A 154 -8.76 -4.07 13.64
CA SER A 154 -10.20 -3.93 13.50
C SER A 154 -10.67 -4.64 12.24
N LEU A 155 -11.60 -5.58 12.36
CA LEU A 155 -12.19 -6.26 11.21
C LEU A 155 -12.99 -5.30 10.34
N LYS A 156 -13.69 -4.35 10.96
CA LYS A 156 -14.43 -3.31 10.25
C LYS A 156 -13.51 -2.40 9.44
N SER A 157 -12.39 -1.95 10.04
CA SER A 157 -11.40 -1.13 9.34
C SER A 157 -10.76 -1.89 8.19
N LEU A 158 -10.36 -3.14 8.41
CA LEU A 158 -9.77 -4.01 7.40
C LEU A 158 -10.73 -4.21 6.21
N TYR A 159 -12.01 -4.48 6.48
CA TYR A 159 -13.04 -4.63 5.45
C TYR A 159 -13.30 -3.32 4.70
N ASN A 160 -13.27 -2.19 5.40
CA ASN A 160 -13.40 -0.86 4.79
C ASN A 160 -12.24 -0.59 3.82
N THR A 161 -11.01 -0.90 4.24
CA THR A 161 -9.82 -0.81 3.39
C THR A 161 -9.93 -1.69 2.14
N TRP A 162 -10.39 -2.94 2.32
CA TRP A 162 -10.66 -3.85 1.21
C TRP A 162 -11.57 -3.24 0.15
N ASN A 163 -12.70 -2.66 0.58
CA ASN A 163 -13.64 -2.02 -0.34
C ASN A 163 -13.04 -0.80 -1.02
N TYR A 164 -12.27 0.01 -0.29
CA TYR A 164 -11.60 1.18 -0.85
C TYR A 164 -10.57 0.80 -1.91
N ILE A 165 -9.73 -0.21 -1.65
CA ILE A 165 -8.76 -0.72 -2.62
C ILE A 165 -9.46 -1.22 -3.89
N ASN A 166 -10.57 -1.95 -3.77
CA ASN A 166 -11.33 -2.41 -4.92
C ASN A 166 -11.86 -1.24 -5.76
N ASP A 167 -12.41 -0.20 -5.11
CA ASP A 167 -12.88 1.00 -5.82
C ASP A 167 -11.72 1.77 -6.48
N ILE A 168 -10.55 1.87 -5.84
CA ILE A 168 -9.35 2.46 -6.46
C ILE A 168 -8.99 1.69 -7.73
N ILE A 169 -8.88 0.38 -7.62
CA ILE A 169 -8.44 -0.48 -8.73
C ILE A 169 -9.42 -0.42 -9.91
N ASP A 170 -10.71 -0.32 -9.63
CA ASP A 170 -11.74 -0.32 -10.66
C ASP A 170 -11.99 1.07 -11.25
N ASN A 171 -11.82 2.17 -10.49
CA ASN A 171 -12.28 3.51 -10.85
C ASN A 171 -11.21 4.60 -10.92
N LEU A 172 -10.00 4.37 -10.36
CA LEU A 172 -8.95 5.40 -10.43
C LEU A 172 -8.48 5.57 -11.88
N PRO A 173 -8.47 6.81 -12.44
CA PRO A 173 -7.95 7.07 -13.77
C PRO A 173 -6.49 6.61 -13.91
N ARG A 174 -6.16 6.00 -15.05
CA ARG A 174 -4.83 5.45 -15.31
C ARG A 174 -3.89 6.42 -16.02
N ASP A 175 -4.44 7.50 -16.51
CA ASP A 175 -3.78 8.57 -17.27
C ASP A 175 -3.39 9.77 -16.42
N ILE A 176 -3.47 9.66 -15.09
CA ILE A 176 -2.99 10.70 -14.18
C ILE A 176 -1.47 10.78 -14.31
N PRO A 177 -0.91 11.91 -14.76
CA PRO A 177 0.53 12.05 -14.95
C PRO A 177 1.30 11.77 -13.66
N SER A 178 2.38 11.02 -13.77
CA SER A 178 3.37 10.89 -12.70
C SER A 178 4.28 12.12 -12.68
N LYS A 179 5.06 12.28 -11.62
CA LYS A 179 6.09 13.32 -11.57
C LYS A 179 7.10 13.21 -12.71
N ASN A 180 7.40 11.99 -13.11
CA ASN A 180 8.36 11.71 -14.18
C ASN A 180 7.84 12.14 -15.54
N ASP A 181 6.51 12.15 -15.74
CA ASP A 181 5.87 12.62 -16.96
C ASP A 181 5.85 14.18 -17.04
N LEU A 182 6.02 14.86 -15.90
CA LEU A 182 6.05 16.31 -15.82
C LEU A 182 7.44 16.92 -16.11
N VAL A 183 8.48 16.08 -16.21
CA VAL A 183 9.82 16.55 -16.64
C VAL A 183 9.85 16.60 -18.17
N PRO A 184 10.26 17.72 -18.81
CA PRO A 184 10.34 17.81 -20.26
C PRO A 184 11.28 16.73 -20.82
N VAL A 185 10.73 15.72 -21.48
CA VAL A 185 11.51 14.69 -22.14
C VAL A 185 12.06 15.23 -23.46
N THR A 186 13.38 15.22 -23.64
CA THR A 186 13.96 15.29 -24.98
C THR A 186 13.41 14.10 -25.80
N PRO A 187 12.89 14.33 -27.01
CA PRO A 187 12.11 13.32 -27.71
C PRO A 187 12.94 12.06 -28.03
N VAL A 188 12.54 10.96 -27.45
CA VAL A 188 12.98 9.61 -27.82
C VAL A 188 11.99 9.04 -28.84
N PRO A 189 12.43 8.35 -29.90
CA PRO A 189 11.54 7.81 -30.93
C PRO A 189 10.53 6.80 -30.34
N PRO A 190 9.33 6.68 -30.92
CA PRO A 190 8.22 5.92 -30.34
C PRO A 190 8.51 4.43 -30.25
N VAL A 191 8.40 3.90 -29.04
CA VAL A 191 8.39 2.45 -28.76
C VAL A 191 6.96 1.93 -28.95
N PRO A 192 6.75 0.72 -29.50
CA PRO A 192 5.43 0.14 -29.70
C PRO A 192 4.66 0.00 -28.39
N GLN A 193 3.43 0.50 -28.35
CA GLN A 193 2.57 0.40 -27.17
C GLN A 193 2.20 -1.08 -26.87
N VAL A 194 2.72 -1.61 -25.79
CA VAL A 194 2.22 -2.83 -25.18
C VAL A 194 1.11 -2.42 -24.20
N GLN A 195 -0.13 -2.78 -24.50
CA GLN A 195 -1.24 -2.60 -23.57
C GLN A 195 -1.13 -3.60 -22.42
N SER A 196 -0.42 -3.25 -21.36
CA SER A 196 -0.46 -4.05 -20.14
C SER A 196 -1.62 -3.63 -19.26
N LYS A 197 -2.41 -4.61 -18.78
CA LYS A 197 -3.54 -4.41 -17.87
C LYS A 197 -3.14 -4.61 -16.40
N GLU A 198 -1.87 -4.52 -16.09
CA GLU A 198 -1.30 -4.98 -14.83
C GLU A 198 -1.10 -3.84 -13.81
N LYS A 199 -1.26 -4.12 -12.52
CA LYS A 199 -1.18 -3.18 -11.39
C LYS A 199 -0.31 -3.75 -10.28
N PHE A 200 0.47 -2.93 -9.56
CA PHE A 200 1.26 -3.35 -8.41
C PHE A 200 0.61 -2.94 -7.09
N VAL A 201 0.68 -3.84 -6.12
CA VAL A 201 0.42 -3.57 -4.71
C VAL A 201 1.65 -4.04 -3.92
N VAL A 202 2.19 -3.18 -3.07
CA VAL A 202 3.37 -3.48 -2.24
C VAL A 202 2.93 -3.71 -0.81
N VAL A 203 3.42 -4.75 -0.18
CA VAL A 203 3.29 -5.02 1.24
C VAL A 203 4.64 -5.34 1.83
N GLN A 204 4.81 -4.93 3.05
CA GLN A 204 6.00 -5.15 3.83
C GLN A 204 5.75 -6.26 4.85
N ASP A 205 6.68 -7.16 5.04
CA ASP A 205 6.60 -8.19 6.05
C ASP A 205 7.83 -8.16 6.95
N GLU A 206 7.59 -8.32 8.26
CA GLU A 206 8.65 -8.55 9.24
C GLU A 206 8.98 -10.06 9.30
N VAL A 207 10.24 -10.38 9.18
CA VAL A 207 10.80 -11.66 9.58
C VAL A 207 11.73 -11.48 10.77
#